data_2bf251c1ace86f6b8b0fb3f54338a926
#
_entry.id   2bf251c1ace86f6b8b0fb3f54338a926
#
_cell.length_a   1.000
_cell.length_b   1.000
_cell.length_c   1.000
_cell.angle_alpha   90.00
_cell.angle_beta   90.00
_cell.angle_gamma   90.00
#
_symmetry.space_group_name_H-M   'P 1'
#
loop_
_entity.id
_entity.type
_entity.pdbx_description
1 polymer ?
#
loop_
_entity_poly.entity_id
_entity_poly.type
_entity_poly.pdbx_seq_one_letter_code
_entity_poly.pdbx_strand_id
1 'polypeptide(L)'
;ARETDFEAKMKRKIRTSGCAEGTAYGDMMERFDDIELDKDARFNASWLIELSKAINTTPSLYLSAGAIHGCVLCQKNWPLVYMEDIGRHNAVDKIAGWMFLNNASPHDKVFYTTGRLTTEMVIKTVQMQIPVLVSRSGFTAAAVDLARQAGLTLIGRAKGKRFIALSGIERIIFDSGDAADVADSPSRQRAAQQDER
;
A
#
# COMPACT_ATOMS: atom_id res chain seq x y z
N ALA A 1 17.72 -11.02 28.85
CA ALA A 1 16.33 -11.47 28.95
C ALA A 1 15.54 -11.17 27.67
N ARG A 2 16.12 -11.44 26.47
CA ARG A 2 15.42 -11.26 25.17
C ARG A 2 15.64 -12.41 24.17
N GLU A 3 16.34 -13.48 24.57
CA GLU A 3 16.70 -14.59 23.65
C GLU A 3 15.67 -15.71 23.53
N THR A 4 14.81 -15.91 24.52
CA THR A 4 13.91 -17.06 24.58
C THR A 4 12.66 -16.97 23.69
N ASP A 5 12.36 -15.80 23.15
CA ASP A 5 11.13 -15.56 22.38
C ASP A 5 11.32 -15.74 20.86
N PHE A 6 12.55 -15.64 20.37
CA PHE A 6 12.84 -15.69 18.93
C PHE A 6 12.63 -17.08 18.32
N GLU A 7 13.05 -18.16 19.02
CA GLU A 7 12.87 -19.52 18.54
C GLU A 7 11.40 -19.97 18.52
N ALA A 8 10.61 -19.53 19.51
CA ALA A 8 9.18 -19.79 19.56
C ALA A 8 8.45 -19.05 18.41
N LYS A 9 8.86 -17.84 18.09
CA LYS A 9 8.33 -17.03 16.99
C LYS A 9 8.67 -17.60 15.62
N MET A 10 9.85 -18.19 15.44
CA MET A 10 10.25 -18.87 14.20
C MET A 10 9.46 -20.16 13.92
N LYS A 11 8.82 -20.76 14.93
CA LYS A 11 8.01 -21.99 14.75
C LYS A 11 6.58 -21.72 14.21
N ARG A 12 6.08 -20.50 14.26
CA ARG A 12 4.77 -20.11 13.73
C ARG A 12 4.86 -19.71 12.26
N LYS A 13 5.28 -20.63 11.39
CA LYS A 13 5.27 -20.42 9.93
C LYS A 13 3.84 -20.49 9.39
N ILE A 14 3.29 -19.36 8.99
CA ILE A 14 2.08 -19.30 8.17
C ILE A 14 2.51 -19.18 6.71
N ARG A 15 2.06 -20.10 5.86
CA ARG A 15 2.33 -20.06 4.42
C ARG A 15 1.53 -18.93 3.79
N THR A 16 2.22 -17.99 3.16
CA THR A 16 1.59 -16.98 2.31
C THR A 16 1.50 -17.47 0.88
N SER A 17 0.39 -17.20 0.20
CA SER A 17 0.18 -17.54 -1.20
C SER A 17 1.03 -16.64 -2.11
N GLY A 18 2.10 -17.16 -2.67
CA GLY A 18 2.87 -16.53 -3.75
C GLY A 18 4.36 -16.38 -3.45
N CYS A 19 5.15 -16.72 -4.39
CA CYS A 19 6.59 -16.60 -4.72
C CYS A 19 7.65 -16.33 -3.64
N ALA A 20 7.36 -16.28 -2.35
CA ALA A 20 8.36 -16.27 -1.29
C ALA A 20 7.80 -17.00 -0.07
N GLU A 21 8.57 -17.89 0.54
CA GLU A 21 8.27 -18.48 1.85
C GLU A 21 8.24 -17.33 2.86
N GLY A 22 7.01 -16.98 3.31
CA GLY A 22 6.74 -15.74 4.00
C GLY A 22 7.23 -15.72 5.44
N THR A 23 7.62 -14.57 5.83
CA THR A 23 7.81 -14.11 7.22
C THR A 23 6.54 -14.36 8.04
N ALA A 24 6.70 -14.75 9.30
CA ALA A 24 5.65 -15.14 10.22
C ALA A 24 4.47 -14.13 10.28
N TYR A 25 3.35 -14.50 9.69
CA TYR A 25 2.12 -13.72 9.62
C TYR A 25 1.50 -13.49 11.01
N GLY A 26 1.67 -14.44 11.95
CA GLY A 26 1.12 -14.37 13.29
C GLY A 26 1.64 -13.16 14.09
N ASP A 27 2.96 -12.97 14.12
CA ASP A 27 3.55 -11.84 14.85
C ASP A 27 3.26 -10.48 14.21
N MET A 28 3.03 -10.47 12.89
CA MET A 28 2.65 -9.27 12.16
C MET A 28 1.20 -8.86 12.48
N MET A 29 0.31 -9.83 12.70
CA MET A 29 -1.09 -9.57 13.04
C MET A 29 -1.28 -9.19 14.51
N GLU A 30 -0.47 -9.73 15.44
CA GLU A 30 -0.56 -9.37 16.87
C GLU A 30 -0.38 -7.86 17.13
N ARG A 31 0.38 -7.17 16.29
CA ARG A 31 0.61 -5.72 16.39
C ARG A 31 -0.28 -4.88 15.48
N PHE A 32 -0.96 -5.54 14.54
CA PHE A 32 -1.75 -4.84 13.54
C PHE A 32 -2.96 -4.12 14.15
N ASP A 33 -3.65 -4.79 15.07
CA ASP A 33 -4.85 -4.26 15.73
C ASP A 33 -4.53 -3.13 16.73
N ASP A 34 -3.27 -3.04 17.19
CA ASP A 34 -2.81 -2.00 18.13
C ASP A 34 -2.36 -0.71 17.42
N ILE A 35 -2.24 -0.72 16.09
CA ILE A 35 -1.74 0.43 15.32
C ILE A 35 -2.90 1.33 14.90
N GLU A 36 -2.93 2.54 15.40
CA GLU A 36 -3.82 3.59 14.92
C GLU A 36 -3.11 4.45 13.88
N LEU A 37 -3.68 4.49 12.67
CA LEU A 37 -3.23 5.40 11.62
C LEU A 37 -3.75 6.81 11.87
N ASP A 38 -2.98 7.82 11.44
CA ASP A 38 -3.38 9.21 11.56
C ASP A 38 -4.74 9.45 10.86
N LYS A 39 -5.74 9.82 11.68
CA LYS A 39 -7.11 10.08 11.23
C LYS A 39 -7.26 11.46 10.59
N ASP A 40 -6.32 12.37 10.90
CA ASP A 40 -6.32 13.75 10.42
C ASP A 40 -5.47 13.93 9.16
N ALA A 41 -4.74 12.90 8.74
CA ALA A 41 -4.00 12.91 7.49
C ALA A 41 -4.94 13.24 6.31
N ARG A 42 -4.55 14.18 5.49
CA ARG A 42 -5.27 14.56 4.26
C ARG A 42 -4.31 14.63 3.10
N PHE A 43 -4.80 14.22 1.93
CA PHE A 43 -4.03 14.40 0.70
C PHE A 43 -4.93 14.76 -0.48
N ASN A 44 -4.39 15.52 -1.40
CA ASN A 44 -5.11 16.00 -2.56
C ASN A 44 -5.08 14.96 -3.68
N ALA A 45 -6.20 14.77 -4.38
CA ALA A 45 -6.28 13.88 -5.53
C ALA A 45 -5.32 14.32 -6.65
N SER A 46 -5.10 15.64 -6.82
CA SER A 46 -4.11 16.19 -7.76
C SER A 46 -2.70 15.68 -7.49
N TRP A 47 -2.30 15.52 -6.23
CA TRP A 47 -0.96 14.99 -5.88
C TRP A 47 -0.76 13.57 -6.41
N LEU A 48 -1.81 12.75 -6.38
CA LEU A 48 -1.75 11.38 -6.87
C LEU A 48 -1.49 11.32 -8.38
N ILE A 49 -2.09 12.24 -9.13
CA ILE A 49 -1.89 12.37 -10.57
C ILE A 49 -0.45 12.80 -10.88
N GLU A 50 0.06 13.78 -10.15
CA GLU A 50 1.42 14.27 -10.30
C GLU A 50 2.46 13.21 -9.92
N LEU A 51 2.28 12.53 -8.77
CA LEU A 51 3.12 11.40 -8.34
C LEU A 51 3.13 10.28 -9.38
N SER A 52 1.96 9.90 -9.86
CA SER A 52 1.84 8.85 -10.89
C SER A 52 2.61 9.23 -12.16
N LYS A 53 2.55 10.49 -12.58
CA LYS A 53 3.33 11.01 -13.72
C LYS A 53 4.82 10.97 -13.41
N ALA A 54 5.25 11.54 -12.29
CA ALA A 54 6.66 11.61 -11.89
C ALA A 54 7.29 10.21 -11.80
N ILE A 55 6.62 9.26 -11.13
CA ILE A 55 7.13 7.90 -10.94
C ILE A 55 7.21 7.15 -12.28
N ASN A 56 6.23 7.33 -13.18
CA ASN A 56 6.21 6.66 -14.47
C ASN A 56 7.22 7.25 -15.48
N THR A 57 7.77 8.42 -15.22
CA THR A 57 8.79 9.06 -16.07
C THR A 57 10.20 9.00 -15.49
N THR A 58 10.34 8.64 -14.21
CA THR A 58 11.64 8.47 -13.58
C THR A 58 12.35 7.23 -14.14
N PRO A 59 13.56 7.36 -14.68
CA PRO A 59 14.33 6.21 -15.15
C PRO A 59 14.49 5.17 -14.04
N SER A 60 14.12 3.93 -14.33
CA SER A 60 14.09 2.85 -13.33
C SER A 60 14.27 1.50 -14.00
N LEU A 61 14.73 0.53 -13.23
CA LEU A 61 14.82 -0.86 -13.69
C LEU A 61 13.42 -1.43 -14.00
N TYR A 62 12.40 -0.99 -13.25
CA TYR A 62 11.02 -1.34 -13.53
C TYR A 62 10.59 -0.93 -14.94
N LEU A 63 10.93 0.29 -15.38
CA LEU A 63 10.58 0.77 -16.72
C LEU A 63 11.40 0.08 -17.82
N SER A 64 12.66 -0.24 -17.54
CA SER A 64 13.56 -0.84 -18.53
C SER A 64 13.39 -2.35 -18.69
N ALA A 65 13.17 -3.08 -17.59
CA ALA A 65 13.14 -4.54 -17.58
C ALA A 65 11.72 -5.14 -17.44
N GLY A 66 10.74 -4.38 -16.91
CA GLY A 66 9.36 -4.82 -16.75
C GLY A 66 9.11 -5.92 -15.70
N ALA A 67 10.17 -6.55 -15.19
CA ALA A 67 10.10 -7.71 -14.29
C ALA A 67 10.43 -7.39 -12.82
N ILE A 68 10.53 -6.11 -12.47
CA ILE A 68 10.94 -5.61 -11.17
C ILE A 68 9.79 -4.81 -10.55
N HIS A 69 9.68 -4.82 -9.23
CA HIS A 69 8.72 -4.01 -8.50
C HIS A 69 9.38 -2.75 -7.96
N GLY A 70 8.72 -1.60 -8.17
CA GLY A 70 9.10 -0.32 -7.59
C GLY A 70 8.20 0.04 -6.41
N CYS A 71 8.81 0.56 -5.35
CA CYS A 71 8.14 1.17 -4.21
C CYS A 71 8.69 2.56 -3.98
N VAL A 72 7.81 3.52 -3.74
CA VAL A 72 8.17 4.93 -3.57
C VAL A 72 7.53 5.46 -2.30
N LEU A 73 8.35 6.04 -1.43
CA LEU A 73 7.85 6.86 -0.33
C LEU A 73 7.71 8.28 -0.83
N CYS A 74 6.53 8.86 -0.64
CA CYS A 74 6.21 10.20 -1.10
C CYS A 74 5.76 11.09 0.05
N GLN A 75 5.99 12.38 -0.10
CA GLN A 75 5.42 13.41 0.76
C GLN A 75 4.69 14.42 -0.10
N LYS A 76 3.37 14.58 0.11
CA LYS A 76 2.50 15.36 -0.78
C LYS A 76 2.64 14.85 -2.23
N ASN A 77 2.96 15.71 -3.18
CA ASN A 77 3.20 15.40 -4.59
C ASN A 77 4.67 15.07 -4.92
N TRP A 78 5.55 14.91 -3.91
CA TRP A 78 6.98 14.73 -4.12
C TRP A 78 7.47 13.33 -3.74
N PRO A 79 8.12 12.59 -4.65
CA PRO A 79 8.81 11.34 -4.32
C PRO A 79 10.07 11.62 -3.47
N LEU A 80 10.17 11.00 -2.29
CA LEU A 80 11.32 11.12 -1.39
C LEU A 80 12.38 10.08 -1.69
N VAL A 81 11.97 8.83 -1.85
CA VAL A 81 12.87 7.71 -2.11
C VAL A 81 12.19 6.66 -2.96
N TYR A 82 12.93 6.12 -3.90
CA TYR A 82 12.52 5.06 -4.82
C TYR A 82 13.36 3.82 -4.56
N MET A 83 12.72 2.70 -4.28
CA MET A 83 13.37 1.41 -4.04
C MET A 83 12.80 0.35 -4.98
N GLU A 84 13.68 -0.44 -5.57
CA GLU A 84 13.31 -1.50 -6.50
C GLU A 84 13.79 -2.86 -6.02
N ASP A 85 13.01 -3.90 -6.32
CA ASP A 85 13.37 -5.30 -6.06
C ASP A 85 12.57 -6.23 -6.99
N ILE A 86 13.08 -7.44 -7.23
CA ILE A 86 12.35 -8.51 -7.92
C ILE A 86 11.10 -8.91 -7.11
N GLY A 87 11.21 -8.94 -5.78
CA GLY A 87 10.12 -9.22 -4.86
C GLY A 87 9.46 -7.94 -4.35
N ARG A 88 8.15 -7.76 -4.58
CA ARG A 88 7.42 -6.58 -4.08
C ARG A 88 7.55 -6.38 -2.58
N HIS A 89 7.63 -7.47 -1.81
CA HIS A 89 7.77 -7.42 -0.34
C HIS A 89 9.15 -6.89 0.07
N ASN A 90 10.21 -7.29 -0.63
CA ASN A 90 11.55 -6.78 -0.40
C ASN A 90 11.65 -5.28 -0.72
N ALA A 91 10.98 -4.83 -1.79
CA ALA A 91 10.93 -3.40 -2.13
C ALA A 91 10.26 -2.57 -1.02
N VAL A 92 9.19 -3.11 -0.39
CA VAL A 92 8.56 -2.48 0.79
C VAL A 92 9.53 -2.44 1.97
N ASP A 93 10.20 -3.55 2.26
CA ASP A 93 11.13 -3.65 3.40
C ASP A 93 12.32 -2.69 3.26
N LYS A 94 12.78 -2.43 2.03
CA LYS A 94 13.77 -1.39 1.75
C LYS A 94 13.26 0.01 2.10
N ILE A 95 11.98 0.32 1.81
CA ILE A 95 11.37 1.59 2.22
C ILE A 95 11.29 1.68 3.75
N ALA A 96 10.82 0.62 4.42
CA ALA A 96 10.75 0.58 5.88
C ALA A 96 12.13 0.78 6.53
N GLY A 97 13.17 0.12 6.00
CA GLY A 97 14.55 0.29 6.44
C GLY A 97 15.06 1.71 6.21
N TRP A 98 14.75 2.32 5.07
CA TRP A 98 15.13 3.70 4.80
C TRP A 98 14.44 4.67 5.78
N MET A 99 13.16 4.50 6.05
CA MET A 99 12.42 5.30 7.02
C MET A 99 13.05 5.21 8.41
N PHE A 100 13.38 3.99 8.85
CA PHE A 100 14.03 3.76 10.13
C PHE A 100 15.40 4.46 10.23
N LEU A 101 16.25 4.30 9.23
CA LEU A 101 17.61 4.90 9.21
C LEU A 101 17.58 6.44 9.16
N ASN A 102 16.56 7.02 8.56
CA ASN A 102 16.42 8.47 8.39
C ASN A 102 15.47 9.12 9.40
N ASN A 103 14.94 8.36 10.38
CA ASN A 103 13.93 8.83 11.33
C ASN A 103 12.75 9.55 10.62
N ALA A 104 12.31 9.01 9.50
CA ALA A 104 11.27 9.62 8.69
C ALA A 104 9.88 9.44 9.34
N SER A 105 9.19 10.55 9.65
CA SER A 105 7.82 10.51 10.17
C SER A 105 6.87 9.88 9.14
N PRO A 106 5.98 8.96 9.53
CA PRO A 106 5.04 8.31 8.62
C PRO A 106 3.76 9.10 8.34
N HIS A 107 3.35 10.01 9.23
CA HIS A 107 2.00 10.57 9.30
C HIS A 107 1.58 11.36 8.05
N ASP A 108 2.52 12.01 7.39
CA ASP A 108 2.29 12.82 6.18
C ASP A 108 2.75 12.14 4.89
N LYS A 109 2.98 10.83 4.95
CA LYS A 109 3.54 10.09 3.82
C LYS A 109 2.46 9.35 3.01
N VAL A 110 2.76 9.19 1.74
CA VAL A 110 2.05 8.31 0.81
C VAL A 110 3.02 7.22 0.37
N PHE A 111 2.59 5.97 0.46
CA PHE A 111 3.35 4.85 -0.03
C PHE A 111 2.80 4.40 -1.38
N TYR A 112 3.59 4.53 -2.43
CA TYR A 112 3.23 4.12 -3.79
C TYR A 112 3.97 2.83 -4.17
N THR A 113 3.28 1.89 -4.83
CA THR A 113 3.88 0.65 -5.34
C THR A 113 3.42 0.31 -6.75
N THR A 114 4.28 -0.37 -7.52
CA THR A 114 3.89 -0.99 -8.79
C THR A 114 3.30 -2.39 -8.61
N GLY A 115 3.46 -2.97 -7.42
CA GLY A 115 2.98 -4.32 -7.07
C GLY A 115 1.48 -4.36 -6.83
N ARG A 116 0.89 -5.57 -6.91
CA ARG A 116 -0.50 -5.80 -6.51
C ARG A 116 -0.69 -5.53 -5.02
N LEU A 117 -1.86 -5.00 -4.65
CA LEU A 117 -2.27 -4.81 -3.27
C LEU A 117 -2.82 -6.13 -2.71
N THR A 118 -2.03 -6.74 -1.85
CA THR A 118 -2.38 -7.95 -1.11
C THR A 118 -2.46 -7.64 0.39
N THR A 119 -2.97 -8.57 1.18
CA THR A 119 -3.04 -8.43 2.64
C THR A 119 -1.69 -8.09 3.26
N GLU A 120 -0.60 -8.73 2.78
CA GLU A 120 0.75 -8.45 3.27
C GLU A 120 1.19 -7.01 3.00
N MET A 121 0.83 -6.46 1.83
CA MET A 121 1.15 -5.08 1.49
C MET A 121 0.42 -4.10 2.43
N VAL A 122 -0.84 -4.40 2.75
CA VAL A 122 -1.63 -3.62 3.72
C VAL A 122 -0.98 -3.70 5.10
N ILE A 123 -0.70 -4.91 5.61
CA ILE A 123 -0.09 -5.13 6.93
C ILE A 123 1.23 -4.35 7.05
N LYS A 124 2.13 -4.50 6.09
CA LYS A 124 3.43 -3.80 6.11
C LYS A 124 3.27 -2.28 6.09
N THR A 125 2.31 -1.76 5.31
CA THR A 125 2.04 -0.32 5.26
C THR A 125 1.50 0.20 6.59
N VAL A 126 0.57 -0.53 7.21
CA VAL A 126 0.03 -0.20 8.54
C VAL A 126 1.13 -0.25 9.60
N GLN A 127 2.01 -1.27 9.56
CA GLN A 127 3.15 -1.36 10.48
C GLN A 127 4.15 -0.21 10.32
N MET A 128 4.32 0.32 9.09
CA MET A 128 5.07 1.56 8.85
C MET A 128 4.31 2.81 9.32
N GLN A 129 3.05 2.68 9.78
CA GLN A 129 2.16 3.76 10.20
C GLN A 129 1.84 4.77 9.09
N ILE A 130 1.98 4.38 7.83
CA ILE A 130 1.68 5.25 6.68
C ILE A 130 0.18 5.20 6.41
N PRO A 131 -0.52 6.36 6.38
CA PRO A 131 -1.98 6.39 6.29
C PRO A 131 -2.53 6.14 4.88
N VAL A 132 -1.68 6.17 3.85
CA VAL A 132 -2.10 6.08 2.43
C VAL A 132 -1.23 5.11 1.65
N LEU A 133 -1.86 4.09 1.06
CA LEU A 133 -1.23 3.11 0.17
C LEU A 133 -1.84 3.19 -1.23
N VAL A 134 -0.99 3.41 -2.21
CA VAL A 134 -1.37 3.55 -3.62
C VAL A 134 -0.70 2.48 -4.46
N SER A 135 -1.45 1.90 -5.40
CA SER A 135 -0.87 1.04 -6.42
C SER A 135 -1.42 1.33 -7.81
N ARG A 136 -0.55 1.26 -8.81
CA ARG A 136 -0.96 1.23 -10.23
C ARG A 136 -1.55 -0.11 -10.65
N SER A 137 -1.36 -1.15 -9.86
CA SER A 137 -1.77 -2.52 -10.14
C SER A 137 -3.15 -2.84 -9.54
N GLY A 138 -3.57 -4.11 -9.67
CA GLY A 138 -4.80 -4.60 -9.06
C GLY A 138 -4.67 -4.89 -7.57
N PHE A 139 -5.77 -5.34 -6.99
CA PHE A 139 -5.92 -5.59 -5.56
C PHE A 139 -6.72 -6.89 -5.32
N THR A 140 -6.64 -7.44 -4.11
CA THR A 140 -7.45 -8.57 -3.65
C THR A 140 -8.58 -8.07 -2.77
N ALA A 141 -9.73 -8.77 -2.73
CA ALA A 141 -10.84 -8.44 -1.85
C ALA A 141 -10.39 -8.43 -0.38
N ALA A 142 -9.65 -9.45 0.06
CA ALA A 142 -9.13 -9.53 1.42
C ALA A 142 -8.21 -8.34 1.81
N ALA A 143 -7.46 -7.76 0.85
CA ALA A 143 -6.67 -6.57 1.11
C ALA A 143 -7.54 -5.33 1.32
N VAL A 144 -8.66 -5.23 0.60
CA VAL A 144 -9.63 -4.13 0.76
C VAL A 144 -10.30 -4.20 2.13
N ASP A 145 -10.75 -5.40 2.53
CA ASP A 145 -11.40 -5.61 3.81
C ASP A 145 -10.47 -5.29 4.98
N LEU A 146 -9.21 -5.75 4.89
CA LEU A 146 -8.20 -5.47 5.90
C LEU A 146 -7.83 -3.98 5.96
N ALA A 147 -7.76 -3.30 4.82
CA ALA A 147 -7.50 -1.85 4.77
C ALA A 147 -8.63 -1.04 5.42
N ARG A 148 -9.89 -1.46 5.22
CA ARG A 148 -11.06 -0.86 5.89
C ARG A 148 -10.99 -1.04 7.40
N GLN A 149 -10.67 -2.25 7.86
CA GLN A 149 -10.51 -2.56 9.29
C GLN A 149 -9.42 -1.70 9.94
N ALA A 150 -8.27 -1.53 9.27
CA ALA A 150 -7.16 -0.72 9.77
C ALA A 150 -7.35 0.79 9.61
N GLY A 151 -8.41 1.24 8.95
CA GLY A 151 -8.59 2.65 8.60
C GLY A 151 -7.52 3.18 7.63
N LEU A 152 -6.94 2.31 6.78
CA LEU A 152 -5.95 2.68 5.77
C LEU A 152 -6.65 3.24 4.52
N THR A 153 -6.17 4.33 3.98
CA THR A 153 -6.59 4.79 2.66
C THR A 153 -5.90 3.93 1.60
N LEU A 154 -6.71 3.13 0.90
CA LEU A 154 -6.23 2.19 -0.12
C LEU A 154 -6.69 2.63 -1.50
N ILE A 155 -5.73 2.82 -2.41
CA ILE A 155 -5.99 3.26 -3.78
C ILE A 155 -5.37 2.27 -4.76
N GLY A 156 -6.21 1.70 -5.60
CA GLY A 156 -5.80 0.77 -6.65
C GLY A 156 -5.92 1.36 -8.05
N ARG A 157 -5.25 0.69 -9.01
CA ARG A 157 -5.29 1.03 -10.45
C ARG A 157 -4.98 2.50 -10.76
N ALA A 158 -4.10 3.12 -9.96
CA ALA A 158 -3.67 4.49 -10.18
C ALA A 158 -2.83 4.59 -11.46
N LYS A 159 -3.45 5.06 -12.54
CA LYS A 159 -2.82 5.18 -13.86
C LYS A 159 -3.30 6.44 -14.56
N GLY A 160 -2.36 7.34 -14.85
CA GLY A 160 -2.66 8.65 -15.43
C GLY A 160 -3.56 9.46 -14.50
N LYS A 161 -4.72 9.86 -14.99
CA LYS A 161 -5.71 10.66 -14.23
C LYS A 161 -6.77 9.81 -13.51
N ARG A 162 -6.70 8.50 -13.58
CA ARG A 162 -7.72 7.61 -13.01
C ARG A 162 -7.15 6.77 -11.88
N PHE A 163 -7.96 6.59 -10.85
CA PHE A 163 -7.69 5.68 -9.74
C PHE A 163 -9.00 5.19 -9.12
N ILE A 164 -8.93 4.13 -8.33
CA ILE A 164 -10.06 3.60 -7.58
C ILE A 164 -9.74 3.75 -6.10
N ALA A 165 -10.51 4.55 -5.37
CA ALA A 165 -10.47 4.60 -3.92
C ALA A 165 -11.25 3.41 -3.36
N LEU A 166 -10.59 2.54 -2.59
CA LEU A 166 -11.10 1.27 -2.09
C LEU A 166 -11.48 1.34 -0.60
N SER A 167 -10.79 2.19 0.15
CA SER A 167 -11.04 2.50 1.55
C SER A 167 -10.45 3.86 1.92
N GLY A 168 -10.89 4.45 3.06
CA GLY A 168 -10.32 5.66 3.63
C GLY A 168 -10.52 6.90 2.75
N ILE A 169 -11.64 6.99 2.03
CA ILE A 169 -11.92 8.07 1.07
C ILE A 169 -12.02 9.44 1.74
N GLU A 170 -12.36 9.47 3.01
CA GLU A 170 -12.47 10.68 3.83
C GLU A 170 -11.16 11.45 3.97
N ARG A 171 -10.01 10.81 3.71
CA ARG A 171 -8.70 11.47 3.67
C ARG A 171 -8.41 12.12 2.33
N ILE A 172 -9.19 11.83 1.28
CA ILE A 172 -8.94 12.32 -0.08
C ILE A 172 -9.66 13.65 -0.28
N ILE A 173 -8.90 14.70 -0.60
CA ILE A 173 -9.45 15.98 -1.02
C ILE A 173 -9.51 15.97 -2.55
N PHE A 174 -10.72 15.94 -3.10
CA PHE A 174 -10.94 16.01 -4.55
C PHE A 174 -10.85 17.46 -5.02
N ASP A 175 -9.63 17.91 -5.26
CA ASP A 175 -9.30 19.28 -5.67
C ASP A 175 -9.12 19.45 -7.19
N SER A 176 -9.21 18.35 -7.95
CA SER A 176 -9.19 18.36 -9.41
C SER A 176 -10.53 17.83 -9.93
N GLY A 177 -11.05 18.40 -11.01
CA GLY A 177 -12.27 17.94 -11.68
C GLY A 177 -12.12 16.58 -12.39
N ASP A 178 -11.06 15.87 -12.12
CA ASP A 178 -10.76 14.55 -12.71
C ASP A 178 -11.49 13.44 -11.95
N ALA A 179 -12.17 12.57 -12.69
CA ALA A 179 -13.05 11.54 -12.14
C ALA A 179 -12.28 10.48 -11.33
N ALA A 180 -12.52 10.42 -10.03
CA ALA A 180 -12.20 9.28 -9.20
C ALA A 180 -13.37 8.30 -9.21
N ASP A 181 -13.11 7.05 -9.52
CA ASP A 181 -14.05 5.96 -9.32
C ASP A 181 -14.00 5.51 -7.84
N VAL A 182 -15.08 5.73 -7.12
CA VAL A 182 -15.23 5.26 -5.74
C VAL A 182 -15.82 3.86 -5.76
N ALA A 183 -15.13 2.87 -5.20
CA ALA A 183 -15.57 1.47 -5.20
C ALA A 183 -16.82 1.21 -4.34
N ASP A 184 -17.24 2.15 -3.51
CA ASP A 184 -18.37 2.03 -2.59
C ASP A 184 -19.71 2.55 -3.16
N SER A 185 -19.80 2.87 -4.45
CA SER A 185 -21.10 3.26 -5.00
C SER A 185 -22.04 2.05 -5.09
N PRO A 186 -23.28 2.15 -4.58
CA PRO A 186 -24.25 1.02 -4.53
C PRO A 186 -24.58 0.40 -5.89
N SER A 187 -24.28 1.08 -6.99
CA SER A 187 -24.49 0.63 -8.36
C SER A 187 -23.53 -0.49 -8.82
N ARG A 188 -22.33 -0.61 -8.22
CA ARG A 188 -21.35 -1.67 -8.58
C ARG A 188 -21.52 -2.96 -7.76
N GLN A 189 -22.10 -2.91 -6.57
CA GLN A 189 -22.43 -4.12 -5.81
C GLN A 189 -23.48 -4.98 -6.51
N ARG A 190 -24.37 -4.37 -7.31
CA ARG A 190 -25.37 -5.08 -8.10
C ARG A 190 -24.81 -5.78 -9.35
N ALA A 191 -23.77 -5.23 -9.96
CA ALA A 191 -23.13 -5.83 -11.14
C ALA A 191 -22.29 -7.06 -10.80
N ALA A 192 -21.59 -7.06 -9.64
CA ALA A 192 -20.80 -8.20 -9.17
C ALA A 192 -21.70 -9.42 -8.79
N GLN A 193 -22.92 -9.18 -8.32
CA GLN A 193 -23.87 -10.25 -7.98
C GLN A 193 -24.61 -10.85 -9.18
N GLN A 194 -24.57 -10.21 -10.35
CA GLN A 194 -25.17 -10.71 -11.59
C GLN A 194 -24.25 -11.59 -12.42
N ASP A 195 -22.93 -11.47 -12.23
CA ASP A 195 -21.92 -12.30 -12.94
C ASP A 195 -21.66 -13.66 -12.26
N GLU A 196 -22.23 -13.89 -11.05
CA GLU A 196 -22.14 -15.17 -10.31
C GLU A 196 -23.40 -16.07 -10.50
N ARG A 197 -24.27 -15.76 -11.45
CA ARG A 197 -25.41 -16.59 -11.83
C ARG A 197 -25.29 -17.03 -13.29
#